data_d8144afaee2137d2a92cfd2badda0540
#
_entry.id   d8144afaee2137d2a92cfd2badda0540
#
_cell.length_a   1.000
_cell.length_b   1.000
_cell.length_c   1.000
_cell.angle_alpha   90.00
_cell.angle_beta   90.00
_cell.angle_gamma   90.00
#
_symmetry.space_group_name_H-M   'P 1'
#
loop_
_entity.id
_entity.type
_entity.pdbx_description
1 polymer ?
#
loop_
_entity_poly.entity_id
_entity_poly.type
_entity_poly.pdbx_seq_one_letter_code
_entity_poly.pdbx_strand_id
1 'polypeptide(L)'
;MKRWIMGAIAPLAVVAVAITIPVFAQPKSSPALFWSEQPVTAAVPAPPPSPWVQLARELKPAVVNVSTKRVEEGWRRLEGDDEGQFNHFFRQFFDDQPRRTIRSLGSGFIVNADGYVVTNNHVVDGATEIKVTLADGREMTAKVLGRDSKTDLALLKIDAKDLPSIALGDSTELQVGEPVMAIGNPFGLEQTVTTGIVSATGRVIGEGPYDDFIQTDASINPGNSGGPLINGKGQAVGINTALVSQTGGSVGIGFAIPINLAKPVLIQLASAGRVERGYLGVAVQRVTPDLARSFKLDEAQGALVASVAPGSPAMSAGVKSGDVIVEYDGRRIARSDALPRAVAETPIGKDVALIVVRDGKRVTLPVKVARLAEAPERAAAQSSASSPLGLSVQTLTPALAKEFGLRESVGVLVRGVEGASPAADAGVRPGDVIAEVDRQPVKTVDDLERAVEKRNPSSSTLLRVHRDGGDLYIALGS
;
A
#
# COMPACT_ATOMS: atom_id res chain seq x y z
N MET A 1 11.23 -71.42 -119.83
CA MET A 1 10.43 -72.06 -118.78
C MET A 1 10.79 -71.67 -117.45
N LYS A 2 10.21 -70.68 -116.90
CA LYS A 2 10.40 -70.27 -115.52
C LYS A 2 9.11 -69.60 -115.02
N ARG A 3 8.42 -70.20 -114.06
CA ARG A 3 7.24 -69.66 -113.43
C ARG A 3 7.63 -68.72 -112.30
N TRP A 4 7.10 -67.57 -112.39
CA TRP A 4 7.19 -66.55 -111.27
C TRP A 4 5.99 -66.73 -110.35
N ILE A 5 6.24 -66.87 -109.08
CA ILE A 5 5.20 -66.85 -108.03
C ILE A 5 5.32 -65.51 -107.35
N MET A 6 4.30 -64.67 -107.46
CA MET A 6 4.18 -63.42 -106.73
C MET A 6 3.63 -63.73 -105.35
N GLY A 7 4.42 -63.46 -104.34
CA GLY A 7 3.94 -63.54 -102.96
C GLY A 7 3.43 -62.17 -102.54
N ALA A 8 2.20 -62.10 -102.07
CA ALA A 8 1.57 -60.91 -101.51
C ALA A 8 2.03 -60.70 -100.09
N ILE A 9 2.60 -59.53 -99.81
CA ILE A 9 2.94 -59.07 -98.43
C ILE A 9 1.76 -58.28 -97.91
N ALA A 10 1.07 -58.82 -96.90
CA ALA A 10 0.07 -58.03 -96.13
C ALA A 10 0.72 -57.18 -95.05
N PRO A 11 0.32 -55.94 -94.90
CA PRO A 11 0.87 -55.07 -93.82
C PRO A 11 0.29 -55.50 -92.51
N LEU A 12 1.16 -55.80 -91.55
CA LEU A 12 0.82 -56.02 -90.13
C LEU A 12 0.60 -54.62 -89.45
N ALA A 13 -0.66 -54.30 -89.13
CA ALA A 13 -0.99 -53.13 -88.36
C ALA A 13 -0.65 -53.39 -86.88
N VAL A 14 0.38 -52.77 -86.38
CA VAL A 14 0.70 -52.79 -84.96
C VAL A 14 -0.23 -51.80 -84.24
N VAL A 15 -1.23 -52.33 -83.53
CA VAL A 15 -2.08 -51.54 -82.61
C VAL A 15 -1.31 -51.36 -81.32
N ALA A 16 -0.76 -50.14 -81.08
CA ALA A 16 -0.18 -49.73 -79.80
C ALA A 16 -1.32 -49.41 -78.79
N VAL A 17 -1.60 -50.35 -77.91
CA VAL A 17 -2.48 -50.11 -76.77
C VAL A 17 -1.71 -49.32 -75.75
N ALA A 18 -1.99 -47.99 -75.62
CA ALA A 18 -1.49 -47.17 -74.57
C ALA A 18 -2.21 -47.54 -73.28
N ILE A 19 -1.56 -48.32 -72.43
CA ILE A 19 -2.02 -48.57 -71.05
C ILE A 19 -1.71 -47.30 -70.25
N THR A 20 -2.72 -46.42 -70.02
CA THR A 20 -2.65 -45.30 -69.02
C THR A 20 -2.75 -45.89 -67.63
N ILE A 21 -1.61 -46.02 -66.93
CA ILE A 21 -1.57 -46.38 -65.55
C ILE A 21 -1.99 -45.09 -64.79
N PRO A 22 -3.11 -45.13 -64.04
CA PRO A 22 -3.45 -43.95 -63.17
C PRO A 22 -2.38 -43.82 -62.08
N VAL A 23 -1.60 -42.73 -62.13
CA VAL A 23 -0.72 -42.32 -61.01
C VAL A 23 -1.63 -41.89 -59.88
N PHE A 24 -1.94 -42.83 -59.00
CA PHE A 24 -2.54 -42.46 -57.70
C PHE A 24 -1.51 -41.59 -56.99
N ALA A 25 -1.79 -40.25 -56.88
CA ALA A 25 -1.06 -39.38 -56.03
C ALA A 25 -1.16 -39.94 -54.59
N GLN A 26 -0.06 -40.43 -54.05
CA GLN A 26 0.00 -40.83 -52.63
C GLN A 26 -0.37 -39.63 -51.79
N PRO A 27 -1.31 -39.74 -50.81
CA PRO A 27 -1.58 -38.68 -49.90
C PRO A 27 -0.27 -38.34 -49.17
N LYS A 28 0.13 -37.06 -49.23
CA LYS A 28 1.27 -36.58 -48.43
C LYS A 28 1.01 -37.01 -47.00
N SER A 29 1.81 -37.91 -46.45
CA SER A 29 1.76 -38.28 -45.04
C SER A 29 1.92 -37.00 -44.22
N SER A 30 0.90 -36.66 -43.48
CA SER A 30 1.03 -35.57 -42.45
C SER A 30 2.25 -35.90 -41.60
N PRO A 31 3.08 -34.92 -41.26
CA PRO A 31 4.24 -35.15 -40.39
C PRO A 31 3.75 -35.85 -39.13
N ALA A 32 4.34 -36.99 -38.80
CA ALA A 32 4.01 -37.69 -37.57
C ALA A 32 4.22 -36.76 -36.39
N LEU A 33 3.17 -36.55 -35.59
CA LEU A 33 3.28 -35.78 -34.36
C LEU A 33 4.34 -36.42 -33.46
N PHE A 34 5.34 -35.68 -33.05
CA PHE A 34 6.40 -36.15 -32.14
C PHE A 34 5.94 -36.19 -30.66
N TRP A 35 4.68 -35.87 -30.40
CA TRP A 35 4.03 -35.97 -29.09
C TRP A 35 2.76 -36.85 -29.21
N SER A 36 2.31 -37.40 -28.07
CA SER A 36 1.04 -38.09 -27.96
C SER A 36 -0.02 -37.17 -27.32
N GLU A 37 -1.17 -37.02 -27.94
CA GLU A 37 -2.34 -36.36 -27.42
C GLU A 37 -3.27 -37.30 -26.63
N GLN A 38 -2.92 -38.59 -26.63
CA GLN A 38 -3.70 -39.59 -25.91
C GLN A 38 -3.37 -39.51 -24.40
N PRO A 39 -4.37 -39.35 -23.53
CA PRO A 39 -4.15 -39.46 -22.11
C PRO A 39 -3.62 -40.84 -21.75
N VAL A 40 -2.73 -40.92 -20.76
CA VAL A 40 -2.28 -42.20 -20.20
C VAL A 40 -3.51 -42.96 -19.71
N THR A 41 -3.76 -44.14 -20.30
CA THR A 41 -4.96 -44.95 -20.09
C THR A 41 -5.08 -45.62 -18.71
N ALA A 42 -4.39 -45.16 -17.70
CA ALA A 42 -4.78 -45.42 -16.32
C ALA A 42 -5.98 -44.54 -16.00
N ALA A 43 -7.17 -45.11 -16.07
CA ALA A 43 -8.40 -44.43 -15.72
C ALA A 43 -8.41 -44.05 -14.20
N VAL A 44 -7.64 -43.02 -13.88
CA VAL A 44 -7.90 -42.26 -12.66
C VAL A 44 -9.14 -41.44 -12.96
N PRO A 45 -10.27 -41.64 -12.26
CA PRO A 45 -11.43 -40.78 -12.40
C PRO A 45 -10.96 -39.31 -12.31
N ALA A 46 -11.38 -38.47 -13.25
CA ALA A 46 -11.04 -37.05 -13.16
C ALA A 46 -11.41 -36.54 -11.77
N PRO A 47 -10.47 -36.00 -11.01
CA PRO A 47 -10.81 -35.47 -9.69
C PRO A 47 -11.92 -34.44 -9.88
N PRO A 48 -12.88 -34.33 -8.95
CA PRO A 48 -13.89 -33.30 -9.03
C PRO A 48 -13.17 -31.94 -9.14
N PRO A 49 -13.74 -30.98 -9.89
CA PRO A 49 -13.12 -29.66 -10.04
C PRO A 49 -12.81 -29.08 -8.67
N SER A 50 -11.58 -28.57 -8.48
CA SER A 50 -11.18 -27.96 -7.22
C SER A 50 -12.23 -26.93 -6.80
N PRO A 51 -12.66 -26.89 -5.54
CA PRO A 51 -13.61 -25.88 -5.04
C PRO A 51 -13.18 -24.43 -5.40
N TRP A 52 -11.87 -24.21 -5.51
CA TRP A 52 -11.31 -22.91 -5.90
C TRP A 52 -11.66 -22.49 -7.34
N VAL A 53 -11.81 -23.45 -8.25
CA VAL A 53 -12.24 -23.16 -9.64
C VAL A 53 -13.67 -22.63 -9.66
N GLN A 54 -14.55 -23.23 -8.85
CA GLN A 54 -15.93 -22.78 -8.74
C GLN A 54 -15.99 -21.40 -8.06
N LEU A 55 -15.33 -21.22 -6.91
CA LEU A 55 -15.29 -19.97 -6.20
C LEU A 55 -14.71 -18.84 -7.06
N ALA A 56 -13.62 -19.09 -7.79
CA ALA A 56 -13.05 -18.10 -8.70
C ALA A 56 -14.06 -17.69 -9.78
N ARG A 57 -14.79 -18.63 -10.37
CA ARG A 57 -15.81 -18.34 -11.40
C ARG A 57 -16.94 -17.49 -10.83
N GLU A 58 -17.39 -17.75 -9.62
CA GLU A 58 -18.51 -17.05 -8.99
C GLU A 58 -18.11 -15.66 -8.48
N LEU A 59 -16.86 -15.48 -7.98
CA LEU A 59 -16.44 -14.27 -7.29
C LEU A 59 -15.68 -13.28 -8.19
N LYS A 60 -14.99 -13.73 -9.23
CA LYS A 60 -14.30 -12.85 -10.19
C LYS A 60 -15.19 -11.70 -10.70
N PRO A 61 -16.48 -11.89 -11.03
CA PRO A 61 -17.31 -10.80 -11.52
C PRO A 61 -17.48 -9.63 -10.53
N ALA A 62 -17.29 -9.86 -9.24
CA ALA A 62 -17.36 -8.82 -8.23
C ALA A 62 -16.03 -8.11 -7.96
N VAL A 63 -14.92 -8.57 -8.58
CA VAL A 63 -13.59 -7.93 -8.46
C VAL A 63 -13.38 -7.01 -9.65
N VAL A 64 -13.02 -5.77 -9.35
CA VAL A 64 -12.92 -4.68 -10.31
C VAL A 64 -11.48 -4.14 -10.40
N ASN A 65 -11.16 -3.55 -11.55
CA ASN A 65 -9.97 -2.72 -11.68
C ASN A 65 -10.29 -1.30 -11.18
N VAL A 66 -9.36 -0.71 -10.46
CA VAL A 66 -9.41 0.69 -10.02
C VAL A 66 -8.25 1.42 -10.68
N SER A 67 -8.56 2.28 -11.65
CA SER A 67 -7.58 3.12 -12.33
C SER A 67 -7.75 4.56 -11.92
N THR A 68 -6.63 5.23 -11.67
CA THR A 68 -6.62 6.62 -11.22
C THR A 68 -5.77 7.48 -12.14
N LYS A 69 -6.19 8.73 -12.31
CA LYS A 69 -5.35 9.77 -12.91
C LYS A 69 -4.92 10.72 -11.81
N ARG A 70 -3.63 11.00 -11.74
CA ARG A 70 -3.05 12.04 -10.92
C ARG A 70 -2.48 13.12 -11.85
N VAL A 71 -2.86 14.36 -11.64
CA VAL A 71 -2.21 15.49 -12.31
C VAL A 71 -1.07 15.91 -11.41
N GLU A 72 0.15 15.59 -11.78
CA GLU A 72 1.30 16.24 -11.17
C GLU A 72 1.38 17.65 -11.74
N GLU A 73 0.96 18.64 -10.95
CA GLU A 73 1.50 19.98 -11.11
C GLU A 73 3.01 19.88 -10.84
N GLY A 74 3.81 20.20 -11.85
CA GLY A 74 5.21 19.84 -11.97
C GLY A 74 6.18 20.37 -10.93
N TRP A 75 6.02 20.10 -9.62
CA TRP A 75 6.94 20.55 -8.55
C TRP A 75 6.84 19.75 -7.24
N ARG A 76 6.68 18.43 -7.27
CA ARG A 76 6.79 17.64 -6.02
C ARG A 76 7.65 16.40 -6.17
N ARG A 77 8.94 16.64 -6.34
CA ARG A 77 9.97 15.68 -5.93
C ARG A 77 10.55 16.19 -4.61
N LEU A 78 9.88 15.93 -3.52
CA LEU A 78 10.45 16.07 -2.18
C LEU A 78 10.33 14.72 -1.49
N GLU A 79 11.45 14.03 -1.45
CA GLU A 79 11.72 12.93 -0.55
C GLU A 79 11.47 13.41 0.89
N GLY A 80 10.39 12.95 1.49
CA GLY A 80 10.23 12.90 2.92
C GLY A 80 10.50 11.46 3.33
N ASP A 81 11.56 11.24 4.08
CA ASP A 81 12.05 9.94 4.56
C ASP A 81 11.09 9.20 5.53
N ASP A 82 9.80 9.54 5.53
CA ASP A 82 8.79 8.92 6.40
C ASP A 82 7.68 8.21 5.60
N GLU A 83 7.92 7.96 4.32
CA GLU A 83 7.05 7.12 3.52
C GLU A 83 7.47 5.66 3.72
N GLY A 84 6.61 4.86 4.39
CA GLY A 84 6.82 3.45 4.65
C GLY A 84 7.28 2.66 3.41
N GLN A 85 7.88 1.51 3.59
CA GLN A 85 8.43 0.63 2.52
C GLN A 85 7.47 0.41 1.35
N PHE A 86 6.17 0.59 1.60
CA PHE A 86 5.09 0.44 0.65
C PHE A 86 5.10 1.52 -0.46
N ASN A 87 5.29 2.79 -0.12
CA ASN A 87 5.37 3.88 -1.10
C ASN A 87 6.64 3.76 -1.96
N HIS A 88 7.75 3.32 -1.38
CA HIS A 88 8.99 3.05 -2.11
C HIS A 88 8.80 1.93 -3.14
N PHE A 89 8.08 0.87 -2.77
CA PHE A 89 7.76 -0.25 -3.66
C PHE A 89 6.92 0.18 -4.87
N PHE A 90 5.86 0.99 -4.64
CA PHE A 90 5.02 1.47 -5.73
C PHE A 90 5.76 2.40 -6.69
N ARG A 91 6.64 3.26 -6.20
CA ARG A 91 7.48 4.12 -7.04
C ARG A 91 8.39 3.32 -7.95
N GLN A 92 9.01 2.27 -7.47
CA GLN A 92 9.94 1.44 -8.27
C GLN A 92 9.28 0.82 -9.51
N PHE A 93 7.96 0.59 -9.49
CA PHE A 93 7.23 0.00 -10.61
C PHE A 93 6.59 1.00 -11.57
N PHE A 94 6.30 2.22 -11.13
CA PHE A 94 5.50 3.17 -11.90
C PHE A 94 6.23 4.47 -12.26
N ASP A 95 7.46 4.69 -11.80
CA ASP A 95 8.17 5.97 -11.89
C ASP A 95 9.07 6.14 -13.14
N ASP A 96 9.08 5.18 -14.06
CA ASP A 96 10.02 5.17 -15.21
C ASP A 96 9.49 5.92 -16.47
N GLN A 97 8.51 6.82 -16.32
CA GLN A 97 7.97 7.60 -17.45
C GLN A 97 8.20 9.11 -17.27
N PRO A 98 8.85 9.79 -18.20
CA PRO A 98 9.02 11.23 -18.14
C PRO A 98 7.69 11.95 -18.39
N ARG A 99 7.22 12.71 -17.39
CA ARG A 99 6.18 13.76 -17.47
C ARG A 99 4.94 13.41 -18.31
N ARG A 100 4.07 12.54 -17.81
CA ARG A 100 2.68 12.41 -18.26
C ARG A 100 1.85 11.81 -17.15
N THR A 101 0.53 12.15 -17.12
CA THR A 101 -0.50 11.63 -16.25
C THR A 101 -0.17 10.23 -15.71
N ILE A 102 0.26 10.14 -14.44
CA ILE A 102 0.53 8.84 -13.82
C ILE A 102 -0.81 8.14 -13.67
N ARG A 103 -0.94 6.96 -14.26
CA ARG A 103 -2.06 6.06 -14.02
C ARG A 103 -1.63 5.06 -12.96
N SER A 104 -2.16 5.18 -11.76
CA SER A 104 -2.07 4.11 -10.77
C SER A 104 -3.12 3.06 -11.09
N LEU A 105 -2.74 1.79 -10.99
CA LEU A 105 -3.60 0.65 -11.26
C LEU A 105 -3.64 -0.23 -10.01
N GLY A 106 -4.83 -0.44 -9.49
CA GLY A 106 -5.08 -1.35 -8.38
C GLY A 106 -6.35 -2.14 -8.62
N SER A 107 -6.73 -2.90 -7.63
CA SER A 107 -7.98 -3.66 -7.61
C SER A 107 -8.93 -3.11 -6.57
N GLY A 108 -10.16 -3.50 -6.68
CA GLY A 108 -11.20 -3.35 -5.66
C GLY A 108 -12.18 -4.51 -5.75
N PHE A 109 -13.10 -4.57 -4.84
CA PHE A 109 -14.22 -5.51 -4.94
C PHE A 109 -15.53 -4.89 -4.44
N ILE A 110 -16.60 -5.31 -5.06
CA ILE A 110 -17.96 -4.84 -4.79
C ILE A 110 -18.47 -5.58 -3.56
N VAL A 111 -18.92 -4.83 -2.56
CA VAL A 111 -19.43 -5.37 -1.28
C VAL A 111 -20.95 -5.32 -1.17
N ASN A 112 -21.61 -4.66 -2.13
CA ASN A 112 -23.04 -4.48 -2.13
C ASN A 112 -23.54 -4.24 -3.56
N ALA A 113 -24.72 -4.77 -3.90
CA ALA A 113 -25.31 -4.68 -5.23
C ALA A 113 -25.55 -3.25 -5.73
N ASP A 114 -25.60 -2.25 -4.83
CA ASP A 114 -25.77 -0.84 -5.17
C ASP A 114 -24.49 -0.13 -5.60
N GLY A 115 -23.34 -0.83 -5.69
CA GLY A 115 -22.10 -0.29 -6.23
C GLY A 115 -21.16 0.33 -5.21
N TYR A 116 -21.13 -0.17 -3.99
CA TYR A 116 -20.08 0.13 -3.03
C TYR A 116 -18.85 -0.75 -3.32
N VAL A 117 -17.71 -0.11 -3.52
CA VAL A 117 -16.43 -0.77 -3.85
C VAL A 117 -15.41 -0.47 -2.77
N VAL A 118 -14.81 -1.52 -2.23
CA VAL A 118 -13.69 -1.43 -1.28
C VAL A 118 -12.38 -1.54 -2.04
N THR A 119 -11.41 -0.70 -1.67
CA THR A 119 -10.04 -0.72 -2.19
C THR A 119 -9.07 -0.18 -1.13
N ASN A 120 -7.78 -0.13 -1.44
CA ASN A 120 -6.81 0.52 -0.56
C ASN A 120 -6.79 2.05 -0.73
N ASN A 121 -6.44 2.77 0.34
CA ASN A 121 -6.26 4.22 0.30
C ASN A 121 -5.16 4.62 -0.68
N HIS A 122 -4.00 3.96 -0.65
CA HIS A 122 -2.86 4.28 -1.52
C HIS A 122 -3.20 4.16 -3.02
N VAL A 123 -4.18 3.32 -3.41
CA VAL A 123 -4.63 3.19 -4.80
C VAL A 123 -5.31 4.48 -5.27
N VAL A 124 -6.04 5.18 -4.38
CA VAL A 124 -6.85 6.36 -4.73
C VAL A 124 -6.30 7.67 -4.18
N ASP A 125 -5.23 7.63 -3.41
CA ASP A 125 -4.65 8.82 -2.81
C ASP A 125 -4.12 9.81 -3.85
N GLY A 126 -4.47 11.09 -3.70
CA GLY A 126 -4.10 12.16 -4.63
C GLY A 126 -4.72 12.03 -6.04
N ALA A 127 -5.67 11.12 -6.26
CA ALA A 127 -6.33 10.96 -7.54
C ALA A 127 -7.29 12.12 -7.84
N THR A 128 -7.20 12.68 -9.05
CA THR A 128 -8.15 13.69 -9.56
C THR A 128 -9.34 13.06 -10.28
N GLU A 129 -9.15 11.87 -10.83
CA GLU A 129 -10.20 11.07 -11.47
C GLU A 129 -10.00 9.60 -11.11
N ILE A 130 -11.08 8.92 -10.74
CA ILE A 130 -11.08 7.50 -10.43
C ILE A 130 -12.08 6.80 -11.34
N LYS A 131 -11.62 5.78 -12.04
CA LYS A 131 -12.43 4.90 -12.86
C LYS A 131 -12.40 3.48 -12.32
N VAL A 132 -13.54 2.86 -12.26
CA VAL A 132 -13.72 1.46 -11.93
C VAL A 132 -14.14 0.71 -13.20
N THR A 133 -13.36 -0.27 -13.60
CA THR A 133 -13.69 -1.17 -14.71
C THR A 133 -14.24 -2.48 -14.16
N LEU A 134 -15.48 -2.78 -14.50
CA LEU A 134 -16.18 -4.00 -14.11
C LEU A 134 -15.67 -5.20 -14.90
N ALA A 135 -16.00 -6.40 -14.45
CA ALA A 135 -15.60 -7.65 -15.12
C ALA A 135 -16.17 -7.81 -16.55
N ASP A 136 -17.28 -7.14 -16.86
CA ASP A 136 -17.91 -7.13 -18.19
C ASP A 136 -17.34 -6.03 -19.11
N GLY A 137 -16.31 -5.29 -18.66
CA GLY A 137 -15.61 -4.25 -19.42
C GLY A 137 -16.26 -2.86 -19.32
N ARG A 138 -17.38 -2.69 -18.63
CA ARG A 138 -17.97 -1.36 -18.40
C ARG A 138 -17.04 -0.51 -17.51
N GLU A 139 -16.72 0.70 -17.95
CA GLU A 139 -16.00 1.70 -17.17
C GLU A 139 -16.98 2.65 -16.48
N MET A 140 -16.82 2.80 -15.19
CA MET A 140 -17.66 3.67 -14.36
C MET A 140 -16.80 4.71 -13.65
N THR A 141 -17.24 5.97 -13.63
CA THR A 141 -16.61 6.97 -12.77
C THR A 141 -17.00 6.68 -11.33
N ALA A 142 -16.01 6.61 -10.45
CA ALA A 142 -16.20 6.36 -9.04
C ALA A 142 -16.05 7.64 -8.22
N LYS A 143 -16.88 7.79 -7.18
CA LYS A 143 -16.76 8.82 -6.16
C LYS A 143 -16.13 8.21 -4.90
N VAL A 144 -15.16 8.89 -4.31
CA VAL A 144 -14.64 8.53 -2.98
C VAL A 144 -15.68 8.95 -1.95
N LEU A 145 -16.27 7.99 -1.24
CA LEU A 145 -17.14 8.26 -0.10
C LEU A 145 -16.31 8.64 1.13
N GLY A 146 -15.18 7.99 1.31
CA GLY A 146 -14.23 8.29 2.35
C GLY A 146 -12.98 7.43 2.22
N ARG A 147 -11.92 7.85 2.91
CA ARG A 147 -10.63 7.15 2.93
C ARG A 147 -9.97 7.27 4.29
N ASP A 148 -9.13 6.31 4.61
CA ASP A 148 -8.37 6.25 5.86
C ASP A 148 -6.94 5.79 5.60
N SER A 149 -6.00 6.72 5.65
CA SER A 149 -4.59 6.44 5.43
C SER A 149 -3.96 5.58 6.53
N LYS A 150 -4.51 5.62 7.75
CA LYS A 150 -3.96 4.87 8.89
C LYS A 150 -4.22 3.37 8.85
N THR A 151 -5.25 2.93 8.12
CA THR A 151 -5.54 1.51 7.89
C THR A 151 -5.44 1.15 6.41
N ASP A 152 -5.02 2.09 5.57
CA ASP A 152 -4.90 1.93 4.12
C ASP A 152 -6.19 1.46 3.45
N LEU A 153 -7.34 2.03 3.83
CA LEU A 153 -8.66 1.68 3.30
C LEU A 153 -9.33 2.86 2.60
N ALA A 154 -10.05 2.57 1.54
CA ALA A 154 -10.94 3.51 0.87
C ALA A 154 -12.26 2.85 0.48
N LEU A 155 -13.33 3.63 0.55
CA LEU A 155 -14.67 3.24 0.10
C LEU A 155 -15.09 4.13 -1.07
N LEU A 156 -15.38 3.48 -2.20
CA LEU A 156 -15.82 4.12 -3.41
C LEU A 156 -17.29 3.83 -3.67
N LYS A 157 -17.94 4.69 -4.47
CA LYS A 157 -19.30 4.51 -4.97
C LYS A 157 -19.33 4.69 -6.48
N ILE A 158 -19.86 3.70 -7.18
CA ILE A 158 -20.18 3.76 -8.60
C ILE A 158 -21.70 3.80 -8.79
N ASP A 159 -22.17 4.47 -9.83
CA ASP A 159 -23.60 4.60 -10.14
C ASP A 159 -24.05 3.41 -11.01
N ALA A 160 -24.21 2.27 -10.34
CA ALA A 160 -24.72 1.04 -10.93
C ALA A 160 -25.50 0.25 -9.89
N LYS A 161 -26.38 -0.64 -10.35
CA LYS A 161 -27.24 -1.49 -9.52
C LYS A 161 -27.14 -2.94 -9.98
N ASP A 162 -27.67 -3.83 -9.16
CA ASP A 162 -27.74 -5.26 -9.45
C ASP A 162 -26.36 -5.88 -9.77
N LEU A 163 -25.33 -5.36 -9.10
CA LEU A 163 -23.96 -5.80 -9.29
C LEU A 163 -23.67 -7.08 -8.46
N PRO A 164 -22.84 -7.98 -8.99
CA PRO A 164 -22.31 -9.07 -8.19
C PRO A 164 -21.48 -8.50 -7.01
N SER A 165 -21.60 -9.11 -5.85
CA SER A 165 -20.90 -8.66 -4.64
C SER A 165 -20.30 -9.82 -3.87
N ILE A 166 -19.26 -9.54 -3.07
CA ILE A 166 -18.59 -10.51 -2.19
C ILE A 166 -19.04 -10.29 -0.77
N ALA A 167 -19.50 -11.35 -0.12
CA ALA A 167 -19.85 -11.32 1.30
C ALA A 167 -18.59 -11.15 2.16
N LEU A 168 -18.69 -10.35 3.22
CA LEU A 168 -17.61 -10.16 4.19
C LEU A 168 -17.67 -11.25 5.26
N GLY A 169 -16.60 -12.02 5.40
CA GLY A 169 -16.47 -13.10 6.38
C GLY A 169 -16.05 -12.62 7.77
N ASP A 170 -15.48 -13.54 8.55
CA ASP A 170 -14.91 -13.26 9.86
C ASP A 170 -13.44 -13.66 9.89
N SER A 171 -12.55 -12.66 10.01
CA SER A 171 -11.10 -12.88 10.03
C SER A 171 -10.57 -13.38 11.36
N THR A 172 -11.37 -13.35 12.46
CA THR A 172 -10.96 -13.90 13.75
C THR A 172 -11.05 -15.42 13.80
N GLU A 173 -11.84 -16.03 12.90
CA GLU A 173 -11.96 -17.49 12.78
C GLU A 173 -10.79 -18.12 12.00
N LEU A 174 -9.99 -17.30 11.28
CA LEU A 174 -8.90 -17.79 10.44
C LEU A 174 -7.83 -18.52 11.23
N GLN A 175 -7.46 -19.70 10.72
CA GLN A 175 -6.38 -20.51 11.30
C GLN A 175 -5.16 -20.56 10.36
N VAL A 176 -3.97 -20.58 10.96
CA VAL A 176 -2.73 -20.81 10.20
C VAL A 176 -2.80 -22.16 9.49
N GLY A 177 -2.50 -22.19 8.21
CA GLY A 177 -2.63 -23.36 7.33
C GLY A 177 -3.97 -23.40 6.58
N GLU A 178 -4.95 -22.55 6.92
CA GLU A 178 -6.23 -22.49 6.20
C GLU A 178 -6.01 -21.99 4.77
N PRO A 179 -6.55 -22.69 3.74
CA PRO A 179 -6.40 -22.26 2.35
C PRO A 179 -7.15 -20.96 2.08
N VAL A 180 -6.51 -20.08 1.30
CA VAL A 180 -7.06 -18.78 0.88
C VAL A 180 -6.77 -18.51 -0.59
N MET A 181 -7.57 -17.63 -1.19
CA MET A 181 -7.46 -17.21 -2.58
C MET A 181 -7.42 -15.68 -2.65
N ALA A 182 -6.38 -15.12 -3.25
CA ALA A 182 -6.32 -13.70 -3.56
C ALA A 182 -6.80 -13.47 -5.00
N ILE A 183 -7.68 -12.48 -5.17
CA ILE A 183 -8.17 -12.09 -6.49
C ILE A 183 -7.81 -10.62 -6.71
N GLY A 184 -7.31 -10.32 -7.90
CA GLY A 184 -7.05 -8.96 -8.36
C GLY A 184 -7.44 -8.78 -9.81
N ASN A 185 -7.47 -7.53 -10.27
CA ASN A 185 -7.66 -7.17 -11.66
C ASN A 185 -6.57 -6.18 -12.10
N PRO A 186 -5.28 -6.62 -12.14
CA PRO A 186 -4.21 -5.79 -12.63
C PRO A 186 -4.47 -5.44 -14.10
N PHE A 187 -4.22 -4.20 -14.47
CA PHE A 187 -4.32 -3.72 -15.86
C PHE A 187 -5.73 -3.70 -16.49
N GLY A 188 -6.80 -4.13 -15.79
CA GLY A 188 -8.16 -4.13 -16.34
C GLY A 188 -8.41 -5.07 -17.52
N LEU A 189 -7.49 -6.01 -17.77
CA LEU A 189 -7.61 -6.98 -18.88
C LEU A 189 -8.39 -8.22 -18.45
N GLU A 190 -7.91 -8.91 -17.42
CA GLU A 190 -8.56 -10.08 -16.82
C GLU A 190 -8.20 -10.19 -15.33
N GLN A 191 -9.11 -10.78 -14.54
CA GLN A 191 -8.86 -11.02 -13.13
C GLN A 191 -7.80 -12.11 -12.95
N THR A 192 -6.78 -11.78 -12.17
CA THR A 192 -5.75 -12.72 -11.73
C THR A 192 -6.17 -13.37 -10.42
N VAL A 193 -6.01 -14.68 -10.34
CA VAL A 193 -6.31 -15.49 -9.16
C VAL A 193 -5.04 -16.21 -8.72
N THR A 194 -4.69 -16.05 -7.43
CA THR A 194 -3.62 -16.80 -6.79
C THR A 194 -4.16 -17.51 -5.56
N THR A 195 -3.61 -18.68 -5.22
CA THR A 195 -4.01 -19.45 -4.06
C THR A 195 -2.81 -19.72 -3.16
N GLY A 196 -3.06 -19.85 -1.88
CA GLY A 196 -2.08 -20.18 -0.87
C GLY A 196 -2.78 -20.50 0.44
N ILE A 197 -2.10 -20.26 1.54
CA ILE A 197 -2.61 -20.48 2.89
C ILE A 197 -2.46 -19.21 3.75
N VAL A 198 -3.15 -19.18 4.86
CA VAL A 198 -2.85 -18.27 5.96
C VAL A 198 -1.53 -18.70 6.59
N SER A 199 -0.46 -17.94 6.37
CA SER A 199 0.87 -18.25 6.93
C SER A 199 1.00 -17.76 8.39
N ALA A 200 0.33 -16.65 8.74
CA ALA A 200 0.26 -16.11 10.09
C ALA A 200 -0.88 -15.09 10.20
N THR A 201 -1.28 -14.77 11.42
CA THR A 201 -2.21 -13.67 11.75
C THR A 201 -1.55 -12.71 12.74
N GLY A 202 -2.06 -11.48 12.85
CA GLY A 202 -1.55 -10.50 13.83
C GLY A 202 -0.15 -9.98 13.51
N ARG A 203 0.23 -9.87 12.24
CA ARG A 203 1.54 -9.36 11.84
C ARG A 203 1.60 -7.84 11.94
N VAL A 204 2.67 -7.37 12.58
CA VAL A 204 3.05 -5.95 12.66
C VAL A 204 4.31 -5.80 11.80
N ILE A 205 4.24 -5.01 10.74
CA ILE A 205 5.30 -4.85 9.75
C ILE A 205 5.85 -3.42 9.71
N GLY A 206 5.25 -2.49 10.50
CA GLY A 206 5.71 -1.11 10.63
C GLY A 206 5.08 -0.14 9.63
N GLU A 207 4.00 -0.54 8.96
CA GLU A 207 3.29 0.33 8.00
C GLU A 207 2.33 1.32 8.70
N GLY A 208 1.96 1.04 9.94
CA GLY A 208 1.07 1.93 10.69
C GLY A 208 0.83 1.53 12.14
N PRO A 209 0.19 2.43 12.90
CA PRO A 209 -0.07 2.19 14.33
C PRO A 209 -1.14 1.11 14.59
N TYR A 210 -1.83 0.68 13.54
CA TYR A 210 -2.94 -0.30 13.61
C TYR A 210 -2.62 -1.59 12.87
N ASP A 211 -1.35 -1.86 12.60
CA ASP A 211 -0.91 -3.10 11.95
C ASP A 211 -1.45 -4.34 12.64
N ASP A 212 -2.09 -5.20 11.86
CA ASP A 212 -2.66 -6.49 12.30
C ASP A 212 -2.84 -7.44 11.13
N PHE A 213 -1.85 -7.51 10.25
CA PHE A 213 -2.04 -8.15 8.96
C PHE A 213 -2.19 -9.67 9.04
N ILE A 214 -3.00 -10.21 8.11
CA ILE A 214 -2.97 -11.61 7.71
C ILE A 214 -1.78 -11.78 6.77
N GLN A 215 -0.86 -12.69 7.10
CA GLN A 215 0.21 -13.10 6.20
C GLN A 215 -0.25 -14.31 5.39
N THR A 216 0.03 -14.31 4.09
CA THR A 216 -0.26 -15.42 3.16
C THR A 216 0.89 -15.65 2.19
N ASP A 217 1.03 -16.87 1.70
CA ASP A 217 1.92 -17.22 0.60
C ASP A 217 1.19 -17.21 -0.77
N ALA A 218 -0.13 -16.97 -0.79
CA ALA A 218 -0.81 -16.59 -2.01
C ALA A 218 -0.09 -15.39 -2.64
N SER A 219 0.31 -15.49 -3.90
CA SER A 219 1.13 -14.46 -4.54
C SER A 219 0.38 -13.13 -4.62
N ILE A 220 0.81 -12.15 -3.84
CA ILE A 220 0.39 -10.75 -3.93
C ILE A 220 1.42 -10.03 -4.79
N ASN A 221 0.97 -9.37 -5.85
CA ASN A 221 1.79 -8.61 -6.78
C ASN A 221 1.16 -7.24 -7.05
N PRO A 222 1.89 -6.27 -7.63
CA PRO A 222 1.32 -5.01 -8.06
C PRO A 222 0.06 -5.25 -8.92
N GLY A 223 -1.05 -4.60 -8.51
CA GLY A 223 -2.35 -4.76 -9.12
C GLY A 223 -3.35 -5.63 -8.35
N ASN A 224 -2.91 -6.53 -7.44
CA ASN A 224 -3.82 -7.23 -6.54
C ASN A 224 -4.23 -6.38 -5.32
N SER A 225 -3.46 -5.31 -5.01
CA SER A 225 -3.77 -4.41 -3.90
C SER A 225 -5.17 -3.83 -4.02
N GLY A 226 -5.93 -3.86 -2.93
CA GLY A 226 -7.35 -3.50 -2.87
C GLY A 226 -8.32 -4.62 -3.22
N GLY A 227 -7.85 -5.70 -3.83
CA GLY A 227 -8.65 -6.90 -4.09
C GLY A 227 -8.88 -7.76 -2.83
N PRO A 228 -9.82 -8.70 -2.85
CA PRO A 228 -10.16 -9.53 -1.70
C PRO A 228 -9.20 -10.71 -1.50
N LEU A 229 -8.98 -11.07 -0.24
CA LEU A 229 -8.49 -12.38 0.19
C LEU A 229 -9.71 -13.20 0.62
N ILE A 230 -9.93 -14.34 -0.05
CA ILE A 230 -11.15 -15.17 0.06
C ILE A 230 -10.85 -16.47 0.81
N ASN A 231 -11.73 -16.87 1.72
CA ASN A 231 -11.69 -18.17 2.38
C ASN A 231 -12.41 -19.27 1.57
N GLY A 232 -12.36 -20.51 2.05
CA GLY A 232 -13.05 -21.66 1.43
C GLY A 232 -14.57 -21.58 1.42
N LYS A 233 -15.18 -20.61 2.14
CA LYS A 233 -16.63 -20.34 2.14
C LYS A 233 -17.04 -19.29 1.08
N GLY A 234 -16.08 -18.77 0.28
CA GLY A 234 -16.32 -17.70 -0.70
C GLY A 234 -16.50 -16.29 -0.09
N GLN A 235 -16.03 -16.07 1.12
CA GLN A 235 -16.16 -14.81 1.83
C GLN A 235 -14.83 -14.07 1.85
N ALA A 236 -14.86 -12.74 1.71
CA ALA A 236 -13.68 -11.90 1.91
C ALA A 236 -13.30 -11.87 3.39
N VAL A 237 -12.13 -12.40 3.73
CA VAL A 237 -11.56 -12.41 5.07
C VAL A 237 -10.42 -11.40 5.22
N GLY A 238 -9.97 -10.82 4.11
CA GLY A 238 -8.96 -9.77 4.09
C GLY A 238 -9.02 -8.93 2.82
N ILE A 239 -8.29 -7.82 2.82
CA ILE A 239 -8.08 -6.92 1.69
C ILE A 239 -6.58 -6.95 1.40
N ASN A 240 -6.20 -7.43 0.22
CA ASN A 240 -4.80 -7.52 -0.18
C ASN A 240 -4.18 -6.12 -0.20
N THR A 241 -2.99 -5.93 0.38
CA THR A 241 -2.41 -4.59 0.46
C THR A 241 -0.92 -4.53 0.15
N ALA A 242 -0.10 -5.29 0.84
CA ALA A 242 1.33 -5.15 0.77
C ALA A 242 2.04 -6.48 0.51
N LEU A 243 3.27 -6.39 0.02
CA LEU A 243 4.22 -7.49 0.00
C LEU A 243 5.57 -7.01 0.54
N VAL A 244 6.30 -7.89 1.21
CA VAL A 244 7.71 -7.66 1.52
C VAL A 244 8.52 -8.25 0.37
N SER A 245 9.17 -7.39 -0.40
CA SER A 245 10.00 -7.82 -1.54
C SER A 245 11.15 -6.85 -1.76
N GLN A 246 12.34 -7.38 -1.94
CA GLN A 246 13.52 -6.61 -2.37
C GLN A 246 13.58 -6.45 -3.90
N THR A 247 12.81 -7.26 -4.64
CA THR A 247 12.85 -7.32 -6.11
C THR A 247 11.56 -6.80 -6.75
N GLY A 248 10.57 -6.42 -5.93
CA GLY A 248 9.29 -5.90 -6.39
C GLY A 248 8.27 -6.96 -6.84
N GLY A 249 8.59 -8.24 -6.83
CA GLY A 249 7.67 -9.34 -7.07
C GLY A 249 7.43 -10.18 -5.83
N SER A 250 6.38 -11.01 -5.83
CA SER A 250 6.07 -11.91 -4.72
C SER A 250 7.19 -12.92 -4.48
N VAL A 251 7.65 -12.98 -3.24
CA VAL A 251 8.59 -14.00 -2.75
C VAL A 251 7.91 -14.99 -1.79
N GLY A 252 6.57 -15.11 -1.87
CA GLY A 252 5.77 -15.95 -0.98
C GLY A 252 5.45 -15.32 0.38
N ILE A 253 5.57 -14.00 0.49
CA ILE A 253 5.22 -13.23 1.69
C ILE A 253 4.32 -12.08 1.25
N GLY A 254 3.01 -12.29 1.35
CA GLY A 254 1.98 -11.30 1.10
C GLY A 254 1.22 -10.94 2.37
N PHE A 255 0.64 -9.75 2.41
CA PHE A 255 -0.15 -9.25 3.54
C PHE A 255 -1.52 -8.77 3.09
N ALA A 256 -2.52 -9.03 3.94
CA ALA A 256 -3.86 -8.53 3.76
C ALA A 256 -4.38 -7.90 5.07
N ILE A 257 -5.14 -6.81 4.95
CA ILE A 257 -5.82 -6.15 6.05
C ILE A 257 -6.98 -7.05 6.48
N PRO A 258 -7.09 -7.45 7.76
CA PRO A 258 -8.18 -8.31 8.23
C PRO A 258 -9.55 -7.65 8.01
N ILE A 259 -10.52 -8.43 7.55
CA ILE A 259 -11.85 -7.88 7.25
C ILE A 259 -12.56 -7.35 8.50
N ASN A 260 -12.30 -7.91 9.70
CA ASN A 260 -12.88 -7.42 10.94
C ASN A 260 -12.29 -6.07 11.38
N LEU A 261 -11.06 -5.75 10.99
CA LEU A 261 -10.51 -4.40 11.14
C LEU A 261 -11.17 -3.45 10.13
N ALA A 262 -11.42 -3.92 8.92
CA ALA A 262 -11.99 -3.09 7.86
C ALA A 262 -13.47 -2.74 8.09
N LYS A 263 -14.30 -3.67 8.57
CA LYS A 263 -15.76 -3.47 8.75
C LYS A 263 -16.14 -2.18 9.49
N PRO A 264 -15.63 -1.89 10.71
CA PRO A 264 -15.98 -0.67 11.45
C PRO A 264 -15.46 0.60 10.74
N VAL A 265 -14.32 0.51 10.05
CA VAL A 265 -13.78 1.60 9.23
C VAL A 265 -14.71 1.90 8.06
N LEU A 266 -15.11 0.89 7.29
CA LEU A 266 -16.00 1.04 6.13
C LEU A 266 -17.35 1.64 6.51
N ILE A 267 -17.93 1.26 7.67
CA ILE A 267 -19.17 1.85 8.19
C ILE A 267 -19.00 3.35 8.41
N GLN A 268 -17.89 3.79 9.01
CA GLN A 268 -17.63 5.20 9.26
C GLN A 268 -17.34 5.96 7.96
N LEU A 269 -16.60 5.36 7.03
CA LEU A 269 -16.36 5.96 5.71
C LEU A 269 -17.67 6.16 4.94
N ALA A 270 -18.59 5.21 5.00
CA ALA A 270 -19.90 5.31 4.35
C ALA A 270 -20.78 6.39 4.98
N SER A 271 -20.77 6.54 6.31
CA SER A 271 -21.67 7.43 7.04
C SER A 271 -21.13 8.86 7.23
N ALA A 272 -19.82 8.98 7.49
CA ALA A 272 -19.19 10.25 7.86
C ALA A 272 -18.05 10.69 6.92
N GLY A 273 -17.65 9.84 5.97
CA GLY A 273 -16.55 10.12 5.05
C GLY A 273 -15.17 10.04 5.69
N ARG A 274 -15.08 9.85 6.98
CA ARG A 274 -13.85 9.78 7.77
C ARG A 274 -13.97 8.83 8.95
N VAL A 275 -12.84 8.44 9.50
CA VAL A 275 -12.77 7.54 10.67
C VAL A 275 -12.41 8.33 11.92
N GLU A 276 -13.28 8.30 12.91
CA GLU A 276 -13.01 8.87 14.23
C GLU A 276 -12.44 7.80 15.15
N ARG A 277 -11.39 8.13 15.89
CA ARG A 277 -10.69 7.20 16.77
C ARG A 277 -10.57 7.72 18.17
N GLY A 278 -10.62 6.80 19.12
CA GLY A 278 -10.26 7.09 20.51
C GLY A 278 -8.78 7.45 20.65
N TYR A 279 -8.48 8.22 21.66
CA TYR A 279 -7.14 8.71 21.98
C TYR A 279 -6.90 8.73 23.49
N LEU A 280 -5.72 8.25 23.91
CA LEU A 280 -5.24 8.35 25.29
C LEU A 280 -4.08 9.32 25.46
N GLY A 281 -3.21 9.43 24.47
CA GLY A 281 -2.02 10.28 24.51
C GLY A 281 -0.84 9.64 25.22
N VAL A 282 -0.59 8.38 24.98
CA VAL A 282 0.60 7.65 25.44
C VAL A 282 1.41 7.17 24.25
N ALA A 283 2.72 7.31 24.31
CA ALA A 283 3.64 6.57 23.47
C ALA A 283 4.05 5.29 24.21
N VAL A 284 3.90 4.15 23.56
CA VAL A 284 4.19 2.86 24.19
C VAL A 284 5.26 2.09 23.43
N GLN A 285 6.01 1.29 24.15
CA GLN A 285 6.99 0.37 23.59
C GLN A 285 6.79 -1.04 24.11
N ARG A 286 7.37 -2.00 23.36
CA ARG A 286 7.33 -3.42 23.72
C ARG A 286 8.09 -3.68 25.01
N VAL A 287 7.53 -4.50 25.86
CA VAL A 287 8.20 -5.03 27.06
C VAL A 287 9.10 -6.19 26.62
N THR A 288 10.41 -5.99 26.68
CA THR A 288 11.40 -7.08 26.51
C THR A 288 11.60 -7.83 27.82
N PRO A 289 12.19 -9.04 27.82
CA PRO A 289 12.51 -9.75 29.08
C PRO A 289 13.37 -8.95 30.05
N ASP A 290 14.32 -8.14 29.51
CA ASP A 290 15.17 -7.29 30.35
C ASP A 290 14.41 -6.14 30.99
N LEU A 291 13.52 -5.50 30.20
CA LEU A 291 12.62 -4.47 30.73
C LEU A 291 11.64 -5.06 31.75
N ALA A 292 11.10 -6.26 31.51
CA ALA A 292 10.22 -6.92 32.48
C ALA A 292 10.90 -7.07 33.84
N ARG A 293 12.15 -7.53 33.88
CA ARG A 293 12.93 -7.63 35.12
C ARG A 293 13.14 -6.27 35.80
N SER A 294 13.50 -5.24 35.00
CA SER A 294 13.74 -3.89 35.52
C SER A 294 12.49 -3.24 36.10
N PHE A 295 11.33 -3.51 35.50
CA PHE A 295 10.03 -3.01 35.97
C PHE A 295 9.29 -3.96 36.93
N LYS A 296 9.96 -5.03 37.39
CA LYS A 296 9.42 -6.02 38.33
C LYS A 296 8.10 -6.64 37.86
N LEU A 297 8.04 -7.01 36.60
CA LEU A 297 6.92 -7.72 36.00
C LEU A 297 7.19 -9.23 36.07
N ASP A 298 6.14 -10.01 36.30
CA ASP A 298 6.21 -11.48 36.29
C ASP A 298 6.49 -12.03 34.90
N GLU A 299 5.99 -11.35 33.86
CA GLU A 299 6.11 -11.75 32.46
C GLU A 299 6.44 -10.54 31.58
N ALA A 300 7.08 -10.78 30.42
CA ALA A 300 7.37 -9.75 29.42
C ALA A 300 6.12 -9.41 28.59
N GLN A 301 5.07 -8.91 29.25
CA GLN A 301 3.78 -8.58 28.67
C GLN A 301 3.36 -7.15 28.97
N GLY A 302 2.43 -6.62 28.17
CA GLY A 302 1.89 -5.29 28.34
C GLY A 302 2.49 -4.26 27.38
N ALA A 303 2.11 -3.01 27.58
CA ALA A 303 2.57 -1.84 26.84
C ALA A 303 3.31 -0.89 27.81
N LEU A 304 4.64 -0.84 27.72
CA LEU A 304 5.44 0.08 28.53
C LEU A 304 5.26 1.52 28.04
N VAL A 305 4.79 2.41 28.89
CA VAL A 305 4.62 3.84 28.59
C VAL A 305 5.99 4.50 28.54
N ALA A 306 6.44 4.86 27.35
CA ALA A 306 7.68 5.59 27.12
C ALA A 306 7.48 7.10 27.44
N SER A 307 6.34 7.67 27.02
CA SER A 307 5.99 9.04 27.33
C SER A 307 4.48 9.26 27.35
N VAL A 308 4.06 10.35 28.01
CA VAL A 308 2.65 10.79 28.10
C VAL A 308 2.56 12.19 27.52
N ALA A 309 1.66 12.38 26.55
CA ALA A 309 1.49 13.66 25.88
C ALA A 309 0.89 14.72 26.83
N PRO A 310 1.41 15.95 26.84
CA PRO A 310 0.84 17.04 27.65
C PRO A 310 -0.63 17.30 27.33
N GLY A 311 -1.46 17.50 28.38
CA GLY A 311 -2.90 17.76 28.22
C GLY A 311 -3.73 16.58 27.75
N SER A 312 -3.15 15.39 27.68
CA SER A 312 -3.85 14.19 27.23
C SER A 312 -4.76 13.57 28.29
N PRO A 313 -5.72 12.72 27.89
CA PRO A 313 -6.53 11.91 28.80
C PRO A 313 -5.69 11.08 29.78
N ALA A 314 -4.63 10.44 29.27
CA ALA A 314 -3.73 9.64 30.08
C ALA A 314 -3.00 10.48 31.16
N MET A 315 -2.54 11.69 30.80
CA MET A 315 -1.94 12.61 31.77
C MET A 315 -2.95 12.99 32.86
N SER A 316 -4.17 13.36 32.46
CA SER A 316 -5.25 13.73 33.39
C SER A 316 -5.64 12.61 34.32
N ALA A 317 -5.56 11.35 33.85
CA ALA A 317 -5.81 10.15 34.65
C ALA A 317 -4.62 9.76 35.55
N GLY A 318 -3.49 10.44 35.48
CA GLY A 318 -2.31 10.14 36.28
C GLY A 318 -1.42 9.00 35.76
N VAL A 319 -1.51 8.67 34.48
CA VAL A 319 -0.55 7.77 33.81
C VAL A 319 0.82 8.45 33.77
N LYS A 320 1.87 7.68 34.00
CA LYS A 320 3.26 8.18 34.05
C LYS A 320 4.14 7.39 33.09
N SER A 321 5.23 8.01 32.64
CA SER A 321 6.32 7.28 31.98
C SER A 321 6.86 6.21 32.94
N GLY A 322 7.12 5.01 32.42
CA GLY A 322 7.50 3.83 33.20
C GLY A 322 6.33 2.98 33.69
N ASP A 323 5.07 3.40 33.54
CA ASP A 323 3.92 2.51 33.76
C ASP A 323 3.89 1.41 32.69
N VAL A 324 3.49 0.20 33.07
CA VAL A 324 3.22 -0.86 32.09
C VAL A 324 1.74 -1.14 32.08
N ILE A 325 1.08 -0.82 30.97
CA ILE A 325 -0.35 -1.06 30.77
C ILE A 325 -0.55 -2.55 30.50
N VAL A 326 -1.25 -3.23 31.39
CA VAL A 326 -1.51 -4.68 31.31
C VAL A 326 -2.97 -5.01 31.00
N GLU A 327 -3.88 -4.02 31.20
CA GLU A 327 -5.30 -4.19 30.89
C GLU A 327 -5.92 -2.85 30.49
N TYR A 328 -6.82 -2.90 29.52
CA TYR A 328 -7.57 -1.75 29.00
C TYR A 328 -9.03 -2.14 28.82
N ASP A 329 -9.94 -1.48 29.53
CA ASP A 329 -11.40 -1.71 29.44
C ASP A 329 -11.80 -3.20 29.59
N GLY A 330 -11.18 -3.92 30.56
CA GLY A 330 -11.38 -5.36 30.79
C GLY A 330 -10.65 -6.28 29.80
N ARG A 331 -9.96 -5.75 28.80
CA ARG A 331 -9.17 -6.53 27.83
C ARG A 331 -7.71 -6.60 28.26
N ARG A 332 -7.16 -7.81 28.38
CA ARG A 332 -5.72 -7.99 28.67
C ARG A 332 -4.89 -7.46 27.50
N ILE A 333 -3.89 -6.65 27.80
CA ILE A 333 -2.90 -6.15 26.86
C ILE A 333 -1.66 -7.05 26.97
N ALA A 334 -1.57 -8.05 26.10
CA ALA A 334 -0.43 -8.97 26.09
C ALA A 334 0.79 -8.35 25.39
N ARG A 335 0.57 -7.48 24.39
CA ARG A 335 1.60 -6.84 23.58
C ARG A 335 1.28 -5.35 23.41
N SER A 336 2.32 -4.54 23.24
CA SER A 336 2.16 -3.08 23.11
C SER A 336 1.35 -2.64 21.90
N ASP A 337 1.41 -3.38 20.80
CA ASP A 337 0.69 -3.13 19.55
C ASP A 337 -0.84 -3.35 19.65
N ALA A 338 -1.29 -4.10 20.66
CA ALA A 338 -2.72 -4.29 20.92
C ALA A 338 -3.40 -3.03 21.51
N LEU A 339 -2.65 -2.20 22.26
CA LEU A 339 -3.22 -1.03 22.92
C LEU A 339 -3.72 0.06 21.94
N PRO A 340 -2.96 0.49 20.93
CA PRO A 340 -3.44 1.50 19.99
C PRO A 340 -4.75 1.10 19.30
N ARG A 341 -4.90 -0.17 18.92
CA ARG A 341 -6.14 -0.70 18.31
C ARG A 341 -7.31 -0.67 19.28
N ALA A 342 -7.13 -1.21 20.49
CA ALA A 342 -8.17 -1.21 21.49
C ALA A 342 -8.68 0.19 21.84
N VAL A 343 -7.74 1.17 21.91
CA VAL A 343 -8.08 2.57 22.14
C VAL A 343 -8.81 3.18 20.95
N ALA A 344 -8.34 2.93 19.72
CA ALA A 344 -8.94 3.47 18.51
C ALA A 344 -10.38 3.02 18.29
N GLU A 345 -10.70 1.77 18.66
CA GLU A 345 -12.05 1.19 18.58
C GLU A 345 -13.00 1.69 19.66
N THR A 346 -12.47 2.30 20.72
CA THR A 346 -13.29 2.74 21.87
C THR A 346 -14.07 4.01 21.52
N PRO A 347 -15.39 4.05 21.79
CA PRO A 347 -16.19 5.23 21.57
C PRO A 347 -15.62 6.46 22.29
N ILE A 348 -15.61 7.61 21.61
CA ILE A 348 -15.15 8.89 22.16
C ILE A 348 -16.05 9.28 23.32
N GLY A 349 -15.43 9.73 24.41
CA GLY A 349 -16.13 10.14 25.64
C GLY A 349 -16.43 8.99 26.60
N LYS A 350 -16.17 7.70 26.22
CA LYS A 350 -16.33 6.55 27.11
C LYS A 350 -15.30 6.63 28.23
N ASP A 351 -15.75 6.40 29.47
CA ASP A 351 -14.88 6.16 30.60
C ASP A 351 -14.45 4.69 30.62
N VAL A 352 -13.15 4.44 30.68
CA VAL A 352 -12.55 3.10 30.67
C VAL A 352 -11.65 2.91 31.88
N ALA A 353 -11.52 1.69 32.35
CA ALA A 353 -10.55 1.32 33.37
C ALA A 353 -9.22 0.93 32.69
N LEU A 354 -8.14 1.62 33.04
CA LEU A 354 -6.78 1.30 32.64
C LEU A 354 -6.06 0.69 33.84
N ILE A 355 -5.58 -0.56 33.72
CA ILE A 355 -4.77 -1.18 34.77
C ILE A 355 -3.31 -1.11 34.34
N VAL A 356 -2.52 -0.43 35.17
CA VAL A 356 -1.07 -0.31 34.97
C VAL A 356 -0.31 -1.01 36.10
N VAL A 357 0.88 -1.51 35.80
CA VAL A 357 1.86 -1.92 36.81
C VAL A 357 2.85 -0.77 36.97
N ARG A 358 2.90 -0.24 38.21
CA ARG A 358 3.80 0.85 38.62
C ARG A 358 4.56 0.36 39.85
N ASP A 359 5.89 0.35 39.78
CA ASP A 359 6.78 -0.12 40.88
C ASP A 359 6.39 -1.53 41.38
N GLY A 360 6.01 -2.44 40.49
CA GLY A 360 5.57 -3.78 40.79
C GLY A 360 4.15 -3.91 41.37
N LYS A 361 3.38 -2.81 41.46
CA LYS A 361 2.01 -2.81 41.98
C LYS A 361 1.00 -2.49 40.89
N ARG A 362 -0.13 -3.20 40.89
CA ARG A 362 -1.26 -2.88 40.01
C ARG A 362 -1.99 -1.65 40.48
N VAL A 363 -2.21 -0.70 39.60
CA VAL A 363 -2.96 0.53 39.85
C VAL A 363 -4.06 0.65 38.80
N THR A 364 -5.29 0.86 39.22
CA THR A 364 -6.42 1.11 38.31
C THR A 364 -6.62 2.62 38.15
N LEU A 365 -6.61 3.08 36.92
CA LEU A 365 -6.77 4.49 36.57
C LEU A 365 -8.01 4.65 35.70
N PRO A 366 -9.02 5.44 36.09
CA PRO A 366 -10.14 5.79 35.22
C PRO A 366 -9.67 6.80 34.17
N VAL A 367 -9.91 6.51 32.90
CA VAL A 367 -9.50 7.37 31.79
C VAL A 367 -10.70 7.62 30.89
N LYS A 368 -10.99 8.87 30.58
CA LYS A 368 -12.00 9.24 29.60
C LYS A 368 -11.34 9.34 28.23
N VAL A 369 -11.78 8.49 27.28
CA VAL A 369 -11.23 8.44 25.94
C VAL A 369 -11.58 9.74 25.18
N ALA A 370 -10.57 10.47 24.71
CA ALA A 370 -10.77 11.63 23.85
C ALA A 370 -10.83 11.24 22.38
N ARG A 371 -11.20 12.18 21.53
CA ARG A 371 -11.03 12.02 20.09
C ARG A 371 -9.54 12.17 19.76
N LEU A 372 -9.00 11.24 18.96
CA LEU A 372 -7.73 11.47 18.32
C LEU A 372 -7.92 12.71 17.43
N ALA A 373 -7.33 13.84 17.84
CA ALA A 373 -7.24 14.95 16.90
C ALA A 373 -6.58 14.38 15.65
N GLU A 374 -7.30 14.41 14.54
CA GLU A 374 -6.58 14.45 13.28
C GLU A 374 -5.60 15.59 13.50
N ALA A 375 -4.29 15.28 13.54
CA ALA A 375 -3.36 16.31 13.12
C ALA A 375 -4.01 16.81 11.84
N PRO A 376 -4.41 18.10 11.73
CA PRO A 376 -4.97 18.58 10.50
C PRO A 376 -4.08 17.90 9.49
N GLU A 377 -4.67 17.11 8.56
CA GLU A 377 -3.91 16.68 7.39
C GLU A 377 -3.15 17.95 7.14
N ARG A 378 -1.90 17.96 7.65
CA ARG A 378 -1.12 19.16 7.48
C ARG A 378 -1.20 19.17 6.01
N ALA A 379 -2.16 19.99 5.59
CA ALA A 379 -2.15 20.40 4.26
C ALA A 379 -0.68 20.66 4.11
N ALA A 380 -0.01 19.78 3.37
CA ALA A 380 1.36 20.05 3.03
C ALA A 380 1.46 21.46 2.42
N ALA A 381 0.63 22.30 2.88
CA ALA A 381 0.34 23.71 2.84
C ALA A 381 0.43 24.31 4.23
N GLN A 382 1.37 23.90 5.06
CA GLN A 382 2.11 24.88 5.83
C GLN A 382 3.39 25.04 5.04
N SER A 383 3.18 25.91 4.07
CA SER A 383 4.21 26.71 3.46
C SER A 383 5.63 26.10 3.61
N SER A 384 5.91 25.04 2.82
CA SER A 384 6.99 25.23 1.93
C SER A 384 6.51 26.35 1.01
N ALA A 385 6.47 27.59 1.48
CA ALA A 385 6.65 28.70 0.60
C ALA A 385 7.90 28.32 -0.15
N SER A 386 7.77 28.03 -1.45
CA SER A 386 8.94 27.96 -2.30
C SER A 386 9.53 29.36 -2.19
N SER A 387 10.50 29.47 -1.29
CA SER A 387 11.30 30.67 -1.17
C SER A 387 11.82 30.97 -2.57
N PRO A 388 11.86 32.22 -3.01
CA PRO A 388 12.51 32.59 -4.27
C PRO A 388 13.93 32.02 -4.40
N LEU A 389 14.46 31.42 -3.34
CA LEU A 389 15.77 30.78 -3.26
C LEU A 389 15.71 29.27 -3.61
N GLY A 390 14.53 28.67 -3.78
CA GLY A 390 14.38 27.22 -4.00
C GLY A 390 14.66 26.38 -2.76
N LEU A 391 14.29 26.89 -1.58
CA LEU A 391 14.44 26.22 -0.31
C LEU A 391 13.07 25.76 0.24
N SER A 392 12.97 24.50 0.62
CA SER A 392 11.92 23.99 1.51
C SER A 392 12.44 24.09 2.96
N VAL A 393 11.76 24.85 3.79
CA VAL A 393 12.26 25.19 5.13
C VAL A 393 11.20 25.01 6.19
N GLN A 394 11.66 24.78 7.43
CA GLN A 394 10.79 24.65 8.60
C GLN A 394 11.42 25.34 9.80
N THR A 395 10.60 26.02 10.62
CA THR A 395 11.07 26.59 11.88
C THR A 395 11.59 25.47 12.79
N LEU A 396 12.85 25.61 13.25
CA LEU A 396 13.46 24.64 14.14
C LEU A 396 12.84 24.76 15.54
N THR A 397 12.32 23.64 16.02
CA THR A 397 11.81 23.51 17.39
C THR A 397 12.77 22.66 18.23
N PRO A 398 12.77 22.79 19.57
CA PRO A 398 13.60 21.92 20.42
C PRO A 398 13.37 20.42 20.21
N ALA A 399 12.15 20.04 19.84
CA ALA A 399 11.81 18.65 19.50
C ALA A 399 12.51 18.20 18.22
N LEU A 400 12.44 19.01 17.16
CA LEU A 400 13.13 18.76 15.89
C LEU A 400 14.65 18.77 16.06
N ALA A 401 15.20 19.72 16.82
CA ALA A 401 16.63 19.76 17.09
C ALA A 401 17.13 18.46 17.72
N LYS A 402 16.36 17.91 18.68
CA LYS A 402 16.67 16.62 19.30
C LYS A 402 16.53 15.44 18.32
N GLU A 403 15.50 15.45 17.49
CA GLU A 403 15.23 14.42 16.47
C GLU A 403 16.38 14.34 15.45
N PHE A 404 16.85 15.49 14.97
CA PHE A 404 17.95 15.58 14.00
C PHE A 404 19.34 15.63 14.65
N GLY A 405 19.45 15.45 15.97
CA GLY A 405 20.74 15.47 16.69
C GLY A 405 21.47 16.81 16.60
N LEU A 406 20.73 17.91 16.39
CA LEU A 406 21.26 19.25 16.24
C LEU A 406 21.58 19.86 17.61
N ARG A 407 22.66 20.63 17.69
CA ARG A 407 23.03 21.38 18.90
C ARG A 407 22.23 22.66 19.04
N GLU A 408 21.84 23.23 17.93
CA GLU A 408 21.04 24.45 17.83
C GLU A 408 19.58 24.11 18.11
N SER A 409 18.92 24.95 18.88
CA SER A 409 17.49 24.84 19.19
C SER A 409 16.65 25.96 18.57
N VAL A 410 17.26 26.85 17.81
CA VAL A 410 16.63 28.04 17.20
C VAL A 410 17.22 28.27 15.81
N GLY A 411 16.36 28.55 14.84
CA GLY A 411 16.72 28.81 13.45
C GLY A 411 15.71 28.24 12.48
N VAL A 412 16.08 28.16 11.21
CA VAL A 412 15.24 27.62 10.15
C VAL A 412 15.94 26.41 9.54
N LEU A 413 15.36 25.22 9.74
CA LEU A 413 15.85 23.95 9.22
C LEU A 413 15.53 23.85 7.72
N VAL A 414 16.55 23.59 6.90
CA VAL A 414 16.39 23.27 5.47
C VAL A 414 15.96 21.80 5.36
N ARG A 415 14.75 21.59 4.89
CA ARG A 415 14.18 20.25 4.64
C ARG A 415 14.50 19.73 3.26
N GLY A 416 14.67 20.65 2.29
CA GLY A 416 14.96 20.31 0.90
C GLY A 416 15.51 21.51 0.14
N VAL A 417 16.20 21.24 -0.94
CA VAL A 417 16.76 22.23 -1.86
C VAL A 417 16.36 21.84 -3.28
N GLU A 418 15.69 22.74 -3.99
CA GLU A 418 15.29 22.49 -5.38
C GLU A 418 16.53 22.42 -6.29
N GLY A 419 16.59 21.40 -7.14
CA GLY A 419 17.64 21.27 -8.14
C GLY A 419 17.61 22.48 -9.10
N ALA A 420 18.80 22.98 -9.50
CA ALA A 420 18.95 24.16 -10.33
C ALA A 420 18.34 25.45 -9.73
N SER A 421 18.36 25.58 -8.40
CA SER A 421 17.97 26.78 -7.66
C SER A 421 19.20 27.56 -7.19
N PRO A 422 19.07 28.87 -6.90
CA PRO A 422 20.16 29.66 -6.32
C PRO A 422 20.76 29.04 -5.04
N ALA A 423 19.95 28.38 -4.25
CA ALA A 423 20.40 27.68 -3.03
C ALA A 423 21.19 26.40 -3.36
N ALA A 424 20.77 25.63 -4.36
CA ALA A 424 21.50 24.44 -4.81
C ALA A 424 22.85 24.80 -5.41
N ASP A 425 22.89 25.82 -6.26
CA ASP A 425 24.11 26.31 -6.92
C ASP A 425 25.11 26.86 -5.89
N ALA A 426 24.61 27.46 -4.79
CA ALA A 426 25.44 27.96 -3.69
C ALA A 426 25.86 26.86 -2.69
N GLY A 427 25.35 25.62 -2.85
CA GLY A 427 25.74 24.48 -2.02
C GLY A 427 25.01 24.39 -0.68
N VAL A 428 23.82 24.95 -0.53
CA VAL A 428 22.90 24.68 0.60
C VAL A 428 22.44 23.22 0.49
N ARG A 429 22.27 22.56 1.66
CA ARG A 429 21.91 21.14 1.73
C ARG A 429 20.74 20.90 2.67
N PRO A 430 19.94 19.87 2.45
CA PRO A 430 19.01 19.37 3.45
C PRO A 430 19.75 19.07 4.75
N GLY A 431 19.17 19.44 5.91
CA GLY A 431 19.81 19.34 7.23
C GLY A 431 20.54 20.59 7.69
N ASP A 432 20.79 21.57 6.82
CA ASP A 432 21.33 22.87 7.24
C ASP A 432 20.33 23.61 8.14
N VAL A 433 20.83 24.32 9.13
CA VAL A 433 20.02 25.25 9.93
C VAL A 433 20.44 26.68 9.60
N ILE A 434 19.57 27.44 8.98
CA ILE A 434 19.81 28.86 8.66
C ILE A 434 19.61 29.66 9.95
N ALA A 435 20.67 30.31 10.41
CA ALA A 435 20.71 31.15 11.60
C ALA A 435 20.65 32.65 11.28
N GLU A 436 21.19 33.06 10.12
CA GLU A 436 21.21 34.46 9.70
C GLU A 436 21.06 34.61 8.19
N VAL A 437 20.44 35.69 7.75
CA VAL A 437 20.40 36.17 6.37
C VAL A 437 20.94 37.59 6.36
N ASP A 438 21.97 37.87 5.55
CA ASP A 438 22.65 39.18 5.48
C ASP A 438 23.02 39.74 6.84
N ARG A 439 23.53 38.87 7.74
CA ARG A 439 23.92 39.16 9.15
C ARG A 439 22.73 39.51 10.04
N GLN A 440 21.48 39.33 9.60
CA GLN A 440 20.29 39.49 10.44
C GLN A 440 19.86 38.11 10.93
N PRO A 441 19.65 37.95 12.26
CA PRO A 441 19.24 36.64 12.80
C PRO A 441 17.85 36.26 12.32
N VAL A 442 17.67 35.00 11.91
CA VAL A 442 16.38 34.40 11.59
C VAL A 442 16.08 33.26 12.54
N LYS A 443 14.87 33.27 13.12
CA LYS A 443 14.41 32.27 14.09
C LYS A 443 13.24 31.44 13.59
N THR A 444 12.49 32.00 12.67
CA THR A 444 11.28 31.40 12.10
C THR A 444 11.30 31.47 10.56
N VAL A 445 10.45 30.68 9.91
CA VAL A 445 10.26 30.75 8.45
C VAL A 445 9.84 32.16 8.03
N ASP A 446 8.94 32.80 8.78
CA ASP A 446 8.49 34.17 8.50
C ASP A 446 9.64 35.19 8.57
N ASP A 447 10.63 34.98 9.47
CA ASP A 447 11.82 35.84 9.54
C ASP A 447 12.69 35.66 8.28
N LEU A 448 12.85 34.41 7.83
CA LEU A 448 13.57 34.08 6.60
C LEU A 448 12.91 34.71 5.38
N GLU A 449 11.61 34.56 5.23
CA GLU A 449 10.85 35.12 4.10
C GLU A 449 10.98 36.63 4.03
N ARG A 450 10.76 37.31 5.17
CA ARG A 450 10.93 38.77 5.26
C ARG A 450 12.35 39.23 4.95
N ALA A 451 13.37 38.48 5.34
CA ALA A 451 14.75 38.79 5.03
C ALA A 451 15.04 38.61 3.52
N VAL A 452 14.50 37.56 2.92
CA VAL A 452 14.65 37.28 1.49
C VAL A 452 13.89 38.28 0.62
N GLU A 453 12.68 38.70 1.03
CA GLU A 453 11.90 39.73 0.31
C GLU A 453 12.62 41.11 0.29
N LYS A 454 13.33 41.45 1.35
CA LYS A 454 14.07 42.72 1.48
C LYS A 454 15.39 42.69 0.71
N ARG A 455 15.80 41.57 0.14
CA ARG A 455 17.07 41.45 -0.57
C ARG A 455 17.10 42.35 -1.80
N ASN A 456 18.27 42.87 -2.09
CA ASN A 456 18.51 43.51 -3.37
C ASN A 456 18.77 42.44 -4.44
N PRO A 457 17.93 42.30 -5.50
CA PRO A 457 18.11 41.28 -6.54
C PRO A 457 19.48 41.31 -7.25
N SER A 458 20.17 42.42 -7.18
CA SER A 458 21.47 42.64 -7.82
C SER A 458 22.66 42.38 -6.89
N SER A 459 22.43 41.92 -5.66
CA SER A 459 23.50 41.58 -4.73
C SER A 459 23.38 40.14 -4.25
N SER A 460 24.52 39.51 -3.95
CA SER A 460 24.54 38.18 -3.34
C SER A 460 23.92 38.23 -1.93
N THR A 461 23.09 37.25 -1.62
CA THR A 461 22.50 37.07 -0.28
C THR A 461 23.42 36.18 0.55
N LEU A 462 23.82 36.62 1.72
CA LEU A 462 24.71 35.86 2.61
C LEU A 462 23.89 35.10 3.66
N LEU A 463 23.98 33.77 3.63
CA LEU A 463 23.40 32.91 4.68
C LEU A 463 24.49 32.47 5.67
N ARG A 464 24.22 32.52 6.97
CA ARG A 464 24.98 31.76 7.95
C ARG A 464 24.18 30.52 8.31
N VAL A 465 24.77 29.37 8.08
CA VAL A 465 24.13 28.07 8.34
C VAL A 465 24.97 27.24 9.30
N HIS A 466 24.30 26.47 10.15
CA HIS A 466 24.92 25.42 10.94
C HIS A 466 24.81 24.10 10.17
N ARG A 467 25.95 23.42 9.96
CA ARG A 467 26.07 22.14 9.27
C ARG A 467 27.06 21.25 10.02
N ASP A 468 26.72 19.99 10.30
CA ASP A 468 27.60 19.00 10.92
C ASP A 468 28.31 19.51 12.20
N GLY A 469 27.61 20.34 12.98
CA GLY A 469 28.11 20.91 14.24
C GLY A 469 29.07 22.11 14.10
N GLY A 470 29.21 22.69 12.89
CA GLY A 470 29.98 23.89 12.60
C GLY A 470 29.17 24.96 11.88
N ASP A 471 29.63 26.23 11.98
CA ASP A 471 29.06 27.36 11.26
C ASP A 471 29.79 27.59 9.94
N LEU A 472 29.01 27.90 8.89
CA LEU A 472 29.59 28.31 7.61
C LEU A 472 28.74 29.42 6.98
N TYR A 473 29.39 30.26 6.16
CA TYR A 473 28.71 31.25 5.37
C TYR A 473 28.57 30.75 3.93
N ILE A 474 27.37 30.90 3.39
CA ILE A 474 27.04 30.56 1.99
C ILE A 474 26.56 31.84 1.32
N ALA A 475 27.19 32.22 0.20
CA ALA A 475 26.73 33.33 -0.62
C ALA A 475 25.88 32.80 -1.78
N LEU A 476 24.60 33.15 -1.76
CA LEU A 476 23.69 32.88 -2.89
C LEU A 476 24.01 33.90 -4.00
N GLY A 477 24.26 33.44 -5.21
CA GLY A 477 24.45 34.28 -6.35
C GLY A 477 23.24 35.16 -6.67
N SER A 478 23.48 36.29 -7.34
CA SER A 478 22.45 37.20 -7.88
C SER A 478 21.68 36.57 -9.02
#